data_81568fc8321aca0082b318588742060d
#
_entry.id   81568fc8321aca0082b318588742060d
#
_cell.length_a   1.000
_cell.length_b   1.000
_cell.length_c   1.000
_cell.angle_alpha   90.00
_cell.angle_beta   90.00
_cell.angle_gamma   90.00
#
_symmetry.space_group_name_H-M   'P 1'
#
loop_
_entity.id
_entity.type
_entity.pdbx_description
1 polymer ?
#
loop_
_entity_poly.entity_id
_entity_poly.type
_entity_poly.pdbx_seq_one_letter_code
_entity_poly.pdbx_strand_id
1 'polypeptide(L)'
;MIITSKDIRDKLKDIDDFLLDQYRASHENKKTDWRTYEEQYALRIKEAMKQFQPLVNEAVDSIHIYRGQGRKPELTLKQRVSLLLLQRMIGKSNRMMASMLVIFSLLTNVDVSYKTIERLYSDEEVLMALHNLHVLILKKKGVNNADASGDGTGYALTISRHYASTAQKEKDAAKENSEGNKTAESKPGKKAKKRGPIFSANGINTVKKIFSERMIRFEKAEIEELTKMPDGEIVIKDVKKKRYIVKRTGDYFEIYSVKKGFAYSFKFMDLKTQMYIAYGTSLKSEKEAFDRAHEMCKSIDIKLKSVRLDKYYSYPSYVDKFGDTKVYIIPKKGATLKGSWKYKRTMFDFVRNTMEYLGEQYRREHSETGWSVDKRRFGWSIPQKREDRIDTADSCTTIWHNLFQLGGLD
;
A
#
# COMPACT_ATOMS: atom_id res chain seq x y z
N MET A 1 16.58 21.84 31.77
CA MET A 1 17.06 22.31 30.44
C MET A 1 15.83 22.53 29.58
N ILE A 2 15.60 23.75 29.09
CA ILE A 2 14.47 24.07 28.21
C ILE A 2 14.97 23.82 26.79
N ILE A 3 14.40 22.84 26.10
CA ILE A 3 14.72 22.50 24.72
C ILE A 3 13.89 23.39 23.78
N THR A 4 14.52 23.93 22.75
CA THR A 4 13.92 24.84 21.78
C THR A 4 13.88 24.21 20.38
N SER A 5 13.12 24.80 19.47
CA SER A 5 13.13 24.38 18.05
C SER A 5 14.47 24.59 17.36
N LYS A 6 15.37 25.43 17.95
CA LYS A 6 16.75 25.62 17.46
C LYS A 6 17.59 24.37 17.78
N ASP A 7 17.49 23.82 18.99
CA ASP A 7 18.23 22.62 19.40
C ASP A 7 17.90 21.42 18.49
N ILE A 8 16.64 21.27 18.08
CA ILE A 8 16.24 20.23 17.12
C ILE A 8 16.95 20.43 15.77
N ARG A 9 16.99 21.67 15.26
CA ARG A 9 17.62 21.95 13.96
C ARG A 9 19.14 21.81 13.98
N ASP A 10 19.77 22.14 15.09
CA ASP A 10 21.22 22.00 15.24
C ASP A 10 21.60 20.51 15.29
N LYS A 11 20.85 19.70 16.05
CA LYS A 11 21.03 18.24 16.05
C LYS A 11 20.80 17.61 14.67
N LEU A 12 19.86 18.12 13.88
CA LEU A 12 19.62 17.60 12.53
C LEU A 12 20.78 17.84 11.55
N LYS A 13 21.67 18.82 11.79
CA LYS A 13 22.85 19.01 10.94
C LYS A 13 23.89 17.91 11.13
N ASP A 14 24.02 17.44 12.35
CA ASP A 14 25.03 16.42 12.72
C ASP A 14 24.60 15.01 12.31
N ILE A 15 23.31 14.80 11.99
CA ILE A 15 22.75 13.47 11.71
C ILE A 15 23.18 12.91 10.36
N ASP A 16 23.22 13.73 9.32
CA ASP A 16 23.49 13.23 7.96
C ASP A 16 24.90 12.60 7.91
N ASP A 17 25.88 13.19 8.57
CA ASP A 17 27.25 12.66 8.68
C ASP A 17 27.28 11.37 9.53
N PHE A 18 26.63 11.39 10.69
CA PHE A 18 26.53 10.23 11.56
C PHE A 18 25.85 9.03 10.90
N LEU A 19 24.73 9.22 10.22
CA LEU A 19 24.02 8.15 9.51
C LEU A 19 24.87 7.58 8.37
N LEU A 20 25.64 8.42 7.69
CA LEU A 20 26.56 7.99 6.64
C LEU A 20 27.69 7.12 7.20
N ASP A 21 28.25 7.49 8.35
CA ASP A 21 29.31 6.73 9.02
C ASP A 21 28.76 5.40 9.57
N GLN A 22 27.58 5.39 10.16
CA GLN A 22 26.90 4.16 10.60
C GLN A 22 26.58 3.24 9.42
N TYR A 23 26.09 3.80 8.31
CA TYR A 23 25.85 3.04 7.10
C TYR A 23 27.13 2.39 6.59
N ARG A 24 28.23 3.14 6.49
CA ARG A 24 29.55 2.62 6.07
C ARG A 24 30.03 1.52 7.01
N ALA A 25 29.97 1.72 8.32
CA ALA A 25 30.40 0.74 9.32
C ALA A 25 29.56 -0.56 9.25
N SER A 26 28.25 -0.44 9.03
CA SER A 26 27.37 -1.62 8.95
C SER A 26 27.49 -2.37 7.62
N HIS A 27 27.96 -1.71 6.55
CA HIS A 27 28.10 -2.30 5.22
C HIS A 27 29.55 -2.60 4.83
N GLU A 28 30.51 -2.34 5.71
CA GLU A 28 31.90 -2.73 5.49
C GLU A 28 32.03 -4.26 5.44
N ASN A 29 32.15 -4.75 4.19
CA ASN A 29 32.73 -6.07 3.84
C ASN A 29 32.15 -7.36 4.42
N LYS A 30 30.88 -7.43 4.76
CA LYS A 30 30.26 -8.75 4.98
C LYS A 30 30.06 -9.45 3.65
N LYS A 31 31.03 -10.29 3.26
CA LYS A 31 30.83 -11.23 2.15
C LYS A 31 29.65 -12.14 2.50
N THR A 32 28.54 -11.98 1.81
CA THR A 32 27.38 -12.86 1.95
C THR A 32 27.78 -14.24 1.45
N ASP A 33 27.68 -15.25 2.30
CA ASP A 33 27.75 -16.64 1.86
C ASP A 33 26.45 -16.98 1.11
N TRP A 34 26.50 -16.84 -0.21
CA TRP A 34 25.36 -17.05 -1.10
C TRP A 34 24.83 -18.49 -1.04
N ARG A 35 25.73 -19.48 -0.81
CA ARG A 35 25.31 -20.88 -0.73
C ARG A 35 24.44 -21.11 0.49
N THR A 36 24.90 -20.73 1.66
CA THR A 36 24.12 -20.82 2.90
C THR A 36 22.83 -20.00 2.81
N TYR A 37 22.86 -18.82 2.18
CA TYR A 37 21.67 -18.02 1.95
C TYR A 37 20.62 -18.76 1.09
N GLU A 38 21.02 -19.37 -0.03
CA GLU A 38 20.10 -20.10 -0.91
C GLU A 38 19.54 -21.37 -0.25
N GLU A 39 20.37 -22.10 0.51
CA GLU A 39 19.94 -23.28 1.26
C GLU A 39 18.89 -22.89 2.31
N GLN A 40 19.13 -21.83 3.09
CA GLN A 40 18.17 -21.31 4.07
C GLN A 40 16.90 -20.78 3.41
N TYR A 41 17.02 -20.13 2.25
CA TYR A 41 15.88 -19.63 1.50
C TYR A 41 14.96 -20.78 1.04
N ALA A 42 15.53 -21.83 0.47
CA ALA A 42 14.81 -23.01 0.03
C ALA A 42 14.15 -23.75 1.22
N LEU A 43 14.85 -23.85 2.34
CA LEU A 43 14.33 -24.47 3.55
C LEU A 43 13.12 -23.71 4.11
N ARG A 44 13.20 -22.37 4.19
CA ARG A 44 12.05 -21.53 4.64
C ARG A 44 10.81 -21.72 3.79
N ILE A 45 10.98 -21.82 2.46
CA ILE A 45 9.85 -22.08 1.56
C ILE A 45 9.24 -23.46 1.85
N LYS A 46 10.09 -24.49 1.97
CA LYS A 46 9.66 -25.86 2.24
C LYS A 46 8.90 -25.96 3.57
N GLU A 47 9.40 -25.35 4.63
CA GLU A 47 8.74 -25.36 5.95
C GLU A 47 7.44 -24.54 5.93
N ALA A 48 7.41 -23.38 5.29
CA ALA A 48 6.19 -22.61 5.11
C ALA A 48 5.11 -23.40 4.37
N MET A 49 5.47 -24.15 3.33
CA MET A 49 4.52 -24.99 2.59
C MET A 49 4.02 -26.17 3.40
N LYS A 50 4.84 -26.78 4.27
CA LYS A 50 4.39 -27.83 5.18
C LYS A 50 3.36 -27.33 6.20
N GLN A 51 3.55 -26.11 6.73
CA GLN A 51 2.69 -25.51 7.73
C GLN A 51 1.43 -24.86 7.13
N PHE A 52 1.46 -24.52 5.84
CA PHE A 52 0.41 -23.79 5.16
C PHE A 52 -0.97 -24.41 5.32
N GLN A 53 -1.15 -25.67 4.89
CA GLN A 53 -2.47 -26.31 4.91
C GLN A 53 -2.99 -26.58 6.32
N PRO A 54 -2.20 -27.06 7.28
CA PRO A 54 -2.63 -27.18 8.68
C PRO A 54 -3.11 -25.86 9.28
N LEU A 55 -2.41 -24.75 9.03
CA LEU A 55 -2.78 -23.43 9.55
C LEU A 55 -4.05 -22.88 8.89
N VAL A 56 -4.22 -23.09 7.59
CA VAL A 56 -5.47 -22.73 6.90
C VAL A 56 -6.65 -23.53 7.50
N ASN A 57 -6.47 -24.82 7.75
CA ASN A 57 -7.50 -25.64 8.34
C ASN A 57 -7.88 -25.14 9.73
N GLU A 58 -6.91 -24.89 10.60
CA GLU A 58 -7.13 -24.37 11.96
C GLU A 58 -7.83 -23.01 11.96
N ALA A 59 -7.40 -22.09 11.08
CA ALA A 59 -8.00 -20.77 10.96
C ALA A 59 -9.46 -20.81 10.46
N VAL A 60 -9.79 -21.75 9.58
CA VAL A 60 -11.15 -21.92 9.04
C VAL A 60 -12.04 -22.65 10.04
N ASP A 61 -11.52 -23.67 10.75
CA ASP A 61 -12.31 -24.45 11.72
C ASP A 61 -12.76 -23.61 12.92
N SER A 62 -12.12 -22.45 13.16
CA SER A 62 -12.55 -21.47 14.16
C SER A 62 -13.77 -20.63 13.72
N ILE A 63 -14.21 -20.74 12.46
CA ILE A 63 -15.29 -19.92 11.90
C ILE A 63 -16.57 -20.76 11.82
N HIS A 64 -17.59 -20.34 12.55
CA HIS A 64 -18.92 -20.95 12.49
C HIS A 64 -19.82 -20.14 11.54
N ILE A 65 -20.15 -20.74 10.39
CA ILE A 65 -20.98 -20.11 9.38
C ILE A 65 -22.35 -20.79 9.40
N TYR A 66 -23.36 -20.01 9.79
CA TYR A 66 -24.75 -20.45 9.70
C TYR A 66 -25.27 -20.16 8.28
N ARG A 67 -25.55 -21.22 7.54
CA ARG A 67 -26.09 -21.12 6.19
C ARG A 67 -27.57 -21.48 6.19
N GLY A 68 -28.38 -20.60 5.61
CA GLY A 68 -29.77 -20.89 5.30
C GLY A 68 -29.92 -21.94 4.20
N GLN A 69 -31.19 -22.22 3.85
CA GLN A 69 -31.51 -23.09 2.72
C GLN A 69 -31.05 -22.39 1.41
N GLY A 70 -30.13 -23.01 0.69
CA GLY A 70 -29.59 -22.51 -0.55
C GLY A 70 -28.59 -23.46 -1.19
N ARG A 71 -28.14 -23.15 -2.41
CA ARG A 71 -27.10 -23.92 -3.10
C ARG A 71 -25.80 -23.83 -2.33
N LYS A 72 -25.24 -24.96 -1.93
CA LYS A 72 -23.93 -25.04 -1.28
C LYS A 72 -22.84 -24.60 -2.28
N PRO A 73 -21.81 -23.87 -1.82
CA PRO A 73 -20.65 -23.57 -2.67
C PRO A 73 -19.96 -24.84 -3.12
N GLU A 74 -19.50 -24.87 -4.35
CA GLU A 74 -18.71 -25.99 -4.91
C GLU A 74 -17.40 -26.20 -4.14
N LEU A 75 -16.77 -25.12 -3.70
CA LEU A 75 -15.54 -25.15 -2.92
C LEU A 75 -15.84 -24.96 -1.43
N THR A 76 -15.25 -25.78 -0.61
CA THR A 76 -15.21 -25.55 0.84
C THR A 76 -14.44 -24.26 1.16
N LEU A 77 -14.65 -23.66 2.33
CA LEU A 77 -13.92 -22.46 2.73
C LEU A 77 -12.39 -22.70 2.76
N LYS A 78 -11.97 -23.89 3.24
CA LYS A 78 -10.56 -24.30 3.24
C LYS A 78 -9.97 -24.27 1.82
N GLN A 79 -10.67 -24.85 0.84
CA GLN A 79 -10.24 -24.85 -0.56
C GLN A 79 -10.20 -23.43 -1.14
N ARG A 80 -11.19 -22.58 -0.84
CA ARG A 80 -11.25 -21.18 -1.32
C ARG A 80 -10.04 -20.37 -0.80
N VAL A 81 -9.75 -20.46 0.48
CA VAL A 81 -8.61 -19.76 1.10
C VAL A 81 -7.29 -20.28 0.53
N SER A 82 -7.11 -21.60 0.46
CA SER A 82 -5.89 -22.21 -0.09
C SER A 82 -5.67 -21.81 -1.55
N LEU A 83 -6.72 -21.85 -2.37
CA LEU A 83 -6.63 -21.48 -3.78
C LEU A 83 -6.24 -20.02 -3.98
N LEU A 84 -6.82 -19.11 -3.18
CA LEU A 84 -6.49 -17.69 -3.24
C LEU A 84 -5.05 -17.41 -2.83
N LEU A 85 -4.58 -18.03 -1.74
CA LEU A 85 -3.19 -17.88 -1.27
C LEU A 85 -2.19 -18.46 -2.28
N LEU A 86 -2.45 -19.65 -2.82
CA LEU A 86 -1.61 -20.26 -3.87
C LEU A 86 -1.58 -19.40 -5.13
N GLN A 87 -2.72 -18.85 -5.56
CA GLN A 87 -2.76 -17.92 -6.68
C GLN A 87 -1.84 -16.71 -6.44
N ARG A 88 -1.86 -16.14 -5.24
CA ARG A 88 -0.98 -15.02 -4.91
C ARG A 88 0.50 -15.43 -4.92
N MET A 89 0.81 -16.62 -4.42
CA MET A 89 2.17 -17.16 -4.41
C MET A 89 2.74 -17.34 -5.83
N ILE A 90 1.93 -17.82 -6.76
CA ILE A 90 2.31 -18.01 -8.17
C ILE A 90 2.51 -16.66 -8.87
N GLY A 91 1.87 -15.59 -8.39
CA GLY A 91 2.07 -14.23 -8.89
C GLY A 91 1.48 -13.95 -10.28
N LYS A 92 0.62 -14.83 -10.80
CA LYS A 92 -0.02 -14.64 -12.11
C LYS A 92 -1.35 -13.90 -11.99
N SER A 93 -1.77 -13.25 -13.08
CA SER A 93 -3.10 -12.65 -13.15
C SER A 93 -4.19 -13.74 -13.05
N ASN A 94 -5.40 -13.35 -12.60
CA ASN A 94 -6.51 -14.29 -12.51
C ASN A 94 -6.75 -15.06 -13.81
N ARG A 95 -6.63 -14.41 -14.96
CA ARG A 95 -6.81 -15.04 -16.26
C ARG A 95 -5.70 -16.03 -16.61
N MET A 96 -4.46 -15.71 -16.27
CA MET A 96 -3.32 -16.62 -16.52
C MET A 96 -3.35 -17.85 -15.60
N MET A 97 -4.09 -17.79 -14.51
CA MET A 97 -4.34 -18.95 -13.66
C MET A 97 -5.22 -20.03 -14.34
N ALA A 98 -5.89 -19.71 -15.45
CA ALA A 98 -6.72 -20.70 -16.16
C ALA A 98 -5.97 -22.00 -16.46
N SER A 99 -4.69 -21.92 -16.87
CA SER A 99 -3.86 -23.10 -17.12
C SER A 99 -3.53 -23.87 -15.82
N MET A 100 -3.33 -23.17 -14.72
CA MET A 100 -3.08 -23.78 -13.40
C MET A 100 -4.34 -24.42 -12.84
N LEU A 101 -5.51 -23.89 -13.16
CA LEU A 101 -6.81 -24.44 -12.73
C LEU A 101 -7.08 -25.79 -13.38
N VAL A 102 -6.64 -26.03 -14.62
CA VAL A 102 -6.70 -27.35 -15.25
C VAL A 102 -5.91 -28.38 -14.41
N ILE A 103 -4.70 -28.03 -13.98
CA ILE A 103 -3.88 -28.88 -13.13
C ILE A 103 -4.57 -29.09 -11.77
N PHE A 104 -5.12 -28.02 -11.18
CA PHE A 104 -5.84 -28.12 -9.92
C PHE A 104 -7.08 -29.02 -10.05
N SER A 105 -7.85 -28.87 -11.11
CA SER A 105 -9.02 -29.73 -11.44
C SER A 105 -8.62 -31.20 -11.55
N LEU A 106 -7.54 -31.51 -12.24
CA LEU A 106 -7.03 -32.88 -12.38
C LEU A 106 -6.60 -33.48 -11.04
N LEU A 107 -6.02 -32.70 -10.14
CA LEU A 107 -5.54 -33.17 -8.83
C LEU A 107 -6.66 -33.28 -7.79
N THR A 108 -7.67 -32.42 -7.85
CA THR A 108 -8.70 -32.31 -6.80
C THR A 108 -10.08 -32.76 -7.25
N ASN A 109 -10.25 -33.06 -8.54
CA ASN A 109 -11.53 -33.33 -9.19
C ASN A 109 -12.58 -32.22 -9.00
N VAL A 110 -12.09 -30.95 -8.87
CA VAL A 110 -12.92 -29.76 -8.75
C VAL A 110 -12.62 -28.84 -9.91
N ASP A 111 -13.61 -28.62 -10.78
CA ASP A 111 -13.48 -27.71 -11.90
C ASP A 111 -13.93 -26.30 -11.52
N VAL A 112 -13.00 -25.35 -11.56
CA VAL A 112 -13.24 -23.96 -11.21
C VAL A 112 -12.70 -23.00 -12.28
N SER A 113 -13.47 -21.99 -12.60
CA SER A 113 -13.06 -20.97 -13.56
C SER A 113 -12.19 -19.88 -12.91
N TYR A 114 -11.41 -19.16 -13.74
CA TYR A 114 -10.65 -17.99 -13.26
C TYR A 114 -11.55 -16.90 -12.64
N LYS A 115 -12.84 -16.83 -13.03
CA LYS A 115 -13.81 -15.93 -12.43
C LYS A 115 -14.14 -16.31 -10.98
N THR A 116 -14.10 -17.60 -10.66
CA THR A 116 -14.22 -18.08 -9.29
C THR A 116 -13.11 -17.48 -8.43
N ILE A 117 -11.84 -17.59 -8.87
CA ILE A 117 -10.71 -16.95 -8.16
C ILE A 117 -10.91 -15.45 -8.02
N GLU A 118 -11.37 -14.78 -9.08
CA GLU A 118 -11.62 -13.34 -9.04
C GLU A 118 -12.64 -12.95 -7.97
N ARG A 119 -13.66 -13.78 -7.74
CA ARG A 119 -14.69 -13.56 -6.70
C ARG A 119 -14.14 -13.78 -5.29
N LEU A 120 -13.20 -14.71 -5.11
CA LEU A 120 -12.61 -14.99 -3.80
C LEU A 120 -11.95 -13.77 -3.17
N TYR A 121 -11.43 -12.83 -3.98
CA TYR A 121 -10.87 -11.57 -3.49
C TYR A 121 -11.88 -10.65 -2.78
N SER A 122 -13.17 -10.88 -2.98
CA SER A 122 -14.27 -10.09 -2.37
C SER A 122 -15.23 -10.97 -1.57
N ASP A 123 -14.84 -12.21 -1.28
CA ASP A 123 -15.65 -13.17 -0.51
C ASP A 123 -15.45 -12.91 0.98
N GLU A 124 -16.50 -12.50 1.69
CA GLU A 124 -16.44 -12.11 3.10
C GLU A 124 -15.98 -13.27 4.00
N GLU A 125 -16.40 -14.51 3.72
CA GLU A 125 -15.97 -15.69 4.47
C GLU A 125 -14.45 -15.92 4.30
N VAL A 126 -13.94 -15.72 3.07
CA VAL A 126 -12.51 -15.82 2.78
C VAL A 126 -11.74 -14.71 3.48
N LEU A 127 -12.24 -13.47 3.47
CA LEU A 127 -11.60 -12.34 4.16
C LEU A 127 -11.51 -12.59 5.67
N MET A 128 -12.57 -13.12 6.28
CA MET A 128 -12.58 -13.48 7.69
C MET A 128 -11.55 -14.59 8.00
N ALA A 129 -11.48 -15.62 7.14
CA ALA A 129 -10.52 -16.70 7.30
C ALA A 129 -9.06 -16.21 7.13
N LEU A 130 -8.79 -15.30 6.20
CA LEU A 130 -7.47 -14.68 6.04
C LEU A 130 -7.08 -13.86 7.28
N HIS A 131 -8.02 -13.11 7.86
CA HIS A 131 -7.78 -12.38 9.10
C HIS A 131 -7.44 -13.33 10.26
N ASN A 132 -8.24 -14.38 10.45
CA ASN A 132 -7.98 -15.39 11.49
C ASN A 132 -6.63 -16.09 11.28
N LEU A 133 -6.30 -16.43 10.04
CA LEU A 133 -5.01 -17.05 9.70
C LEU A 133 -3.84 -16.11 10.03
N HIS A 134 -3.96 -14.83 9.72
CA HIS A 134 -2.95 -13.83 10.06
C HIS A 134 -2.72 -13.79 11.59
N VAL A 135 -3.78 -13.65 12.37
CA VAL A 135 -3.72 -13.62 13.84
C VAL A 135 -3.17 -14.92 14.40
N LEU A 136 -3.57 -16.07 13.86
CA LEU A 136 -3.09 -17.38 14.26
C LEU A 136 -1.57 -17.52 14.07
N ILE A 137 -1.05 -17.10 12.93
CA ILE A 137 0.40 -17.15 12.64
C ILE A 137 1.17 -16.32 13.66
N LEU A 138 0.72 -15.10 13.95
CA LEU A 138 1.34 -14.22 14.93
C LEU A 138 1.33 -14.86 16.34
N LYS A 139 0.22 -15.45 16.75
CA LYS A 139 0.10 -16.16 18.03
C LYS A 139 1.05 -17.36 18.12
N LYS A 140 1.18 -18.14 17.06
CA LYS A 140 2.09 -19.31 17.02
C LYS A 140 3.58 -18.91 17.13
N LYS A 141 3.96 -17.74 16.62
CA LYS A 141 5.33 -17.18 16.83
C LYS A 141 5.46 -16.43 18.16
N GLY A 142 4.40 -16.31 18.95
CA GLY A 142 4.43 -15.64 20.26
C GLY A 142 4.52 -14.12 20.21
N VAL A 143 3.99 -13.50 19.15
CA VAL A 143 3.97 -12.03 18.99
C VAL A 143 2.83 -11.46 19.82
N ASN A 144 3.07 -11.18 21.09
CA ASN A 144 2.11 -10.55 22.00
C ASN A 144 2.45 -9.09 22.30
N ASN A 145 3.74 -8.80 22.33
CA ASN A 145 4.27 -7.45 22.56
C ASN A 145 5.33 -7.18 21.49
N ALA A 146 5.20 -6.09 20.77
CA ALA A 146 6.06 -5.81 19.64
C ALA A 146 6.86 -4.52 19.79
N ASP A 147 8.12 -4.60 19.40
CA ASP A 147 8.94 -3.44 19.04
C ASP A 147 8.84 -3.28 17.52
N ALA A 148 8.01 -2.35 17.08
CA ALA A 148 7.62 -2.30 15.68
C ALA A 148 8.43 -1.29 14.86
N SER A 149 8.54 -1.58 13.57
CA SER A 149 8.88 -0.62 12.51
C SER A 149 7.70 -0.46 11.58
N GLY A 150 7.34 0.79 11.27
CA GLY A 150 6.27 1.10 10.33
C GLY A 150 6.81 1.79 9.09
N ASP A 151 6.47 1.26 7.92
CA ASP A 151 6.90 1.83 6.66
C ASP A 151 5.83 1.66 5.57
N GLY A 152 5.83 2.61 4.62
CA GLY A 152 4.92 2.64 3.49
C GLY A 152 5.61 2.32 2.17
N THR A 153 4.87 1.70 1.26
CA THR A 153 5.34 1.49 -0.11
C THR A 153 4.23 1.67 -1.12
N GLY A 154 4.61 1.85 -2.40
CA GLY A 154 3.68 1.88 -3.52
C GLY A 154 3.83 0.65 -4.40
N TYR A 155 2.70 0.04 -4.77
CA TYR A 155 2.61 -0.96 -5.83
C TYR A 155 2.06 -0.34 -7.10
N ALA A 156 2.71 -0.62 -8.23
CA ALA A 156 2.16 -0.25 -9.52
C ALA A 156 0.87 -1.05 -9.79
N LEU A 157 -0.14 -0.40 -10.31
CA LEU A 157 -1.32 -1.08 -10.81
C LEU A 157 -1.04 -1.55 -12.23
N THR A 158 -1.11 -2.86 -12.47
CA THR A 158 -0.85 -3.45 -13.80
C THR A 158 -1.93 -3.12 -14.82
N ILE A 159 -3.07 -2.65 -14.36
CA ILE A 159 -4.22 -2.38 -15.19
C ILE A 159 -4.44 -0.87 -15.18
N SER A 160 -4.40 -0.26 -16.37
CA SER A 160 -4.72 1.16 -16.48
C SER A 160 -6.16 1.41 -16.02
N ARG A 161 -6.26 1.91 -14.80
CA ARG A 161 -7.52 2.20 -14.12
C ARG A 161 -8.25 3.38 -14.76
N HIS A 162 -7.54 4.14 -15.59
CA HIS A 162 -7.91 5.49 -15.95
C HIS A 162 -9.09 5.60 -16.90
N TYR A 163 -9.30 4.65 -17.82
CA TYR A 163 -10.41 4.73 -18.74
C TYR A 163 -11.71 4.12 -18.19
N ALA A 164 -11.65 2.98 -17.52
CA ALA A 164 -12.85 2.30 -17.05
C ALA A 164 -13.41 2.88 -15.73
N SER A 165 -12.56 3.35 -14.80
CA SER A 165 -13.03 3.82 -13.50
C SER A 165 -13.53 5.27 -13.53
N THR A 166 -12.98 6.13 -14.39
CA THR A 166 -13.49 7.50 -14.54
C THR A 166 -14.82 7.47 -15.26
N ALA A 167 -14.93 6.73 -16.35
CA ALA A 167 -16.19 6.53 -17.05
C ALA A 167 -17.23 5.79 -16.19
N GLN A 168 -16.82 4.84 -15.34
CA GLN A 168 -17.74 4.17 -14.44
C GLN A 168 -18.20 5.09 -13.31
N LYS A 169 -17.30 5.87 -12.71
CA LYS A 169 -17.67 6.88 -11.69
C LYS A 169 -18.59 7.98 -12.25
N GLU A 170 -18.37 8.37 -13.50
CA GLU A 170 -19.26 9.33 -14.18
C GLU A 170 -20.63 8.72 -14.45
N LYS A 171 -20.69 7.44 -14.83
CA LYS A 171 -21.96 6.70 -15.00
C LYS A 171 -22.67 6.46 -13.67
N ASP A 172 -21.94 6.13 -12.61
CA ASP A 172 -22.50 5.91 -11.28
C ASP A 172 -22.99 7.23 -10.69
N ALA A 173 -22.23 8.32 -10.84
CA ALA A 173 -22.67 9.66 -10.46
C ALA A 173 -23.87 10.16 -11.29
N ALA A 174 -23.96 9.79 -12.57
CA ALA A 174 -25.11 10.11 -13.42
C ALA A 174 -26.35 9.29 -13.02
N LYS A 175 -26.19 8.04 -12.59
CA LYS A 175 -27.28 7.20 -12.05
C LYS A 175 -27.78 7.73 -10.71
N GLU A 176 -26.88 8.04 -9.77
CA GLU A 176 -27.25 8.66 -8.48
C GLU A 176 -28.02 9.97 -8.67
N ASN A 177 -27.64 10.79 -9.66
CA ASN A 177 -28.35 12.01 -9.99
C ASN A 177 -29.70 11.76 -10.68
N SER A 178 -29.87 10.64 -11.38
CA SER A 178 -31.13 10.29 -12.05
C SER A 178 -32.14 9.60 -11.12
N GLU A 179 -31.65 8.88 -10.12
CA GLU A 179 -32.50 8.24 -9.07
C GLU A 179 -32.90 9.22 -7.96
N GLY A 180 -32.01 10.21 -7.66
CA GLY A 180 -32.30 11.27 -6.68
C GLY A 180 -33.33 12.31 -7.12
N ASN A 181 -33.71 12.35 -8.39
CA ASN A 181 -34.65 13.35 -8.93
C ASN A 181 -36.13 12.94 -8.86
N LYS A 182 -36.46 11.82 -8.21
CA LYS A 182 -37.87 11.39 -8.06
C LYS A 182 -38.53 11.81 -6.75
N THR A 183 -37.79 12.34 -5.79
CA THR A 183 -38.40 12.88 -4.57
C THR A 183 -37.42 13.85 -3.88
N ALA A 184 -37.50 15.15 -4.14
CA ALA A 184 -37.33 16.21 -3.15
C ALA A 184 -37.20 17.59 -3.81
N GLU A 185 -37.96 18.50 -3.29
CA GLU A 185 -37.89 19.93 -3.57
C GLU A 185 -36.49 20.51 -3.38
N SER A 186 -36.20 21.45 -4.25
CA SER A 186 -34.96 22.20 -4.38
C SER A 186 -34.30 22.66 -3.08
N LYS A 187 -33.12 22.17 -2.79
CA LYS A 187 -32.09 22.86 -1.99
C LYS A 187 -31.02 23.41 -2.92
N PRO A 188 -30.53 24.66 -2.72
CA PRO A 188 -29.65 25.31 -3.67
C PRO A 188 -28.23 24.72 -3.66
N GLY A 189 -27.83 24.27 -4.82
CA GLY A 189 -26.46 24.38 -5.35
C GLY A 189 -25.33 23.69 -4.63
N LYS A 190 -25.19 22.37 -4.75
CA LYS A 190 -23.84 21.79 -4.77
C LYS A 190 -23.23 22.05 -6.16
N LYS A 191 -22.27 23.00 -6.20
CA LYS A 191 -21.52 23.34 -7.42
C LYS A 191 -20.95 22.06 -8.04
N ALA A 192 -21.33 21.77 -9.29
CA ALA A 192 -20.77 20.72 -10.10
C ALA A 192 -19.24 20.78 -10.01
N LYS A 193 -18.58 19.65 -9.73
CA LYS A 193 -17.11 19.57 -9.70
C LYS A 193 -16.61 20.11 -11.03
N LYS A 194 -15.91 21.23 -10.99
CA LYS A 194 -15.34 21.91 -12.16
C LYS A 194 -14.60 20.87 -13.00
N ARG A 195 -15.06 20.65 -14.23
CA ARG A 195 -14.24 20.05 -15.29
C ARG A 195 -12.89 20.76 -15.27
N GLY A 196 -11.80 20.05 -15.55
CA GLY A 196 -10.47 20.65 -15.63
C GLY A 196 -10.51 21.92 -16.51
N PRO A 197 -9.61 22.86 -16.32
CA PRO A 197 -9.68 24.14 -17.03
C PRO A 197 -9.74 23.90 -18.54
N ILE A 198 -10.79 24.41 -19.18
CA ILE A 198 -11.01 24.41 -20.62
C ILE A 198 -10.32 25.67 -21.16
N PHE A 199 -9.46 25.51 -22.13
CA PHE A 199 -8.66 26.62 -22.70
C PHE A 199 -9.04 26.84 -24.15
N SER A 200 -9.24 28.11 -24.52
CA SER A 200 -9.53 28.47 -25.89
C SER A 200 -8.36 28.16 -26.83
N ALA A 201 -8.62 27.47 -27.92
CA ALA A 201 -7.64 27.17 -28.96
C ALA A 201 -7.14 28.42 -29.69
N ASN A 202 -7.89 29.53 -29.63
CA ASN A 202 -7.60 30.77 -30.35
C ASN A 202 -6.60 31.69 -29.63
N GLY A 203 -6.13 31.28 -28.45
CA GLY A 203 -5.20 32.09 -27.67
C GLY A 203 -3.86 31.40 -27.43
N ILE A 204 -2.97 31.38 -28.44
CA ILE A 204 -1.62 30.80 -28.31
C ILE A 204 -0.89 31.31 -27.06
N ASN A 205 -1.02 32.58 -26.72
CA ASN A 205 -0.41 33.16 -25.53
C ASN A 205 -1.06 32.69 -24.22
N THR A 206 -2.36 32.48 -24.24
CA THR A 206 -3.09 31.94 -23.10
C THR A 206 -2.71 30.47 -22.85
N VAL A 207 -2.61 29.68 -23.90
CA VAL A 207 -2.15 28.28 -23.86
C VAL A 207 -0.70 28.23 -23.33
N LYS A 208 0.21 29.06 -23.84
CA LYS A 208 1.59 29.16 -23.34
C LYS A 208 1.65 29.51 -21.86
N LYS A 209 0.87 30.47 -21.38
CA LYS A 209 0.83 30.88 -19.97
C LYS A 209 0.38 29.73 -19.08
N ILE A 210 -0.65 29.02 -19.45
CA ILE A 210 -1.21 27.93 -18.67
C ILE A 210 -0.28 26.72 -18.62
N PHE A 211 0.36 26.38 -19.74
CA PHE A 211 1.37 25.33 -19.75
C PHE A 211 2.59 25.71 -18.91
N SER A 212 3.01 26.96 -18.94
CA SER A 212 4.12 27.46 -18.10
C SER A 212 3.77 27.44 -16.62
N GLU A 213 2.57 27.85 -16.21
CA GLU A 213 2.09 27.79 -14.82
C GLU A 213 1.99 26.35 -14.30
N ARG A 214 1.70 25.39 -15.17
CA ARG A 214 1.68 23.95 -14.83
C ARG A 214 3.03 23.26 -14.99
N MET A 215 4.10 23.99 -15.30
CA MET A 215 5.44 23.46 -15.60
C MET A 215 5.45 22.45 -16.76
N ILE A 216 4.51 22.55 -17.69
CA ILE A 216 4.48 21.75 -18.92
C ILE A 216 5.08 22.63 -20.00
N ARG A 217 6.29 22.32 -20.46
CA ARG A 217 6.92 23.00 -21.56
C ARG A 217 6.57 22.30 -22.87
N PHE A 218 5.88 23.02 -23.74
CA PHE A 218 5.73 22.68 -25.14
C PHE A 218 6.65 23.57 -25.95
N GLU A 219 7.29 23.02 -26.96
CA GLU A 219 8.04 23.81 -27.93
C GLU A 219 7.08 24.60 -28.83
N LYS A 220 7.58 25.65 -29.46
CA LYS A 220 6.74 26.52 -30.31
C LYS A 220 6.08 25.74 -31.44
N ALA A 221 6.81 24.82 -32.07
CA ALA A 221 6.31 23.94 -33.12
C ALA A 221 5.18 23.00 -32.61
N GLU A 222 5.33 22.40 -31.44
CA GLU A 222 4.31 21.55 -30.84
C GLU A 222 3.01 22.31 -30.52
N ILE A 223 3.11 23.60 -30.13
CA ILE A 223 1.93 24.42 -29.88
C ILE A 223 1.22 24.76 -31.20
N GLU A 224 1.97 25.00 -32.29
CA GLU A 224 1.41 25.20 -33.61
C GLU A 224 0.72 23.96 -34.15
N GLU A 225 1.28 22.79 -33.93
CA GLU A 225 0.63 21.50 -34.24
C GLU A 225 -0.67 21.30 -33.43
N LEU A 226 -0.64 21.59 -32.12
CA LEU A 226 -1.84 21.49 -31.26
C LEU A 226 -2.97 22.42 -31.76
N THR A 227 -2.64 23.61 -32.29
CA THR A 227 -3.66 24.52 -32.82
C THR A 227 -4.30 24.03 -34.11
N LYS A 228 -3.59 23.20 -34.87
CA LYS A 228 -4.07 22.60 -36.13
C LYS A 228 -4.72 21.24 -35.95
N MET A 229 -4.71 20.68 -34.73
CA MET A 229 -5.28 19.37 -34.45
C MET A 229 -6.78 19.29 -34.81
N PRO A 230 -7.22 18.21 -35.44
CA PRO A 230 -8.64 17.92 -35.63
C PRO A 230 -9.41 17.82 -34.33
N ASP A 231 -10.72 18.05 -34.35
CA ASP A 231 -11.57 17.88 -33.19
C ASP A 231 -11.61 16.40 -32.73
N GLY A 232 -11.49 16.20 -31.44
CA GLY A 232 -11.46 14.88 -30.82
C GLY A 232 -10.10 14.19 -30.81
N GLU A 233 -9.09 14.72 -31.48
CA GLU A 233 -7.74 14.16 -31.48
C GLU A 233 -7.07 14.32 -30.12
N ILE A 234 -6.18 13.38 -29.78
CA ILE A 234 -5.51 13.28 -28.47
C ILE A 234 -4.01 13.24 -28.68
N VAL A 235 -3.29 14.17 -28.03
CA VAL A 235 -1.82 14.13 -27.94
C VAL A 235 -1.39 13.74 -26.52
N ILE A 236 -0.40 12.86 -26.44
CA ILE A 236 0.17 12.40 -25.18
C ILE A 236 1.58 12.97 -25.05
N LYS A 237 1.84 13.70 -23.95
CA LYS A 237 3.16 14.23 -23.64
C LYS A 237 3.61 13.79 -22.25
N ASP A 238 4.80 13.18 -22.19
CA ASP A 238 5.42 12.76 -20.94
C ASP A 238 6.43 13.84 -20.47
N VAL A 239 6.20 14.43 -19.30
CA VAL A 239 7.08 15.46 -18.70
C VAL A 239 7.39 15.09 -17.25
N LYS A 240 8.67 14.92 -16.91
CA LYS A 240 9.14 14.62 -15.53
C LYS A 240 8.32 13.53 -14.83
N LYS A 241 8.20 12.36 -15.45
CA LYS A 241 7.44 11.20 -14.93
C LYS A 241 5.91 11.40 -14.83
N LYS A 242 5.38 12.49 -15.39
CA LYS A 242 3.93 12.70 -15.50
C LYS A 242 3.53 12.63 -16.96
N ARG A 243 2.45 11.92 -17.22
CA ARG A 243 1.84 11.85 -18.54
C ARG A 243 0.68 12.83 -18.59
N TYR A 244 0.69 13.69 -19.59
CA TYR A 244 -0.39 14.61 -19.89
C TYR A 244 -1.08 14.17 -21.17
N ILE A 245 -2.39 14.19 -21.15
CA ILE A 245 -3.24 13.96 -22.33
C ILE A 245 -3.88 15.30 -22.64
N VAL A 246 -3.68 15.77 -23.84
CA VAL A 246 -4.29 16.98 -24.39
C VAL A 246 -5.31 16.53 -25.44
N LYS A 247 -6.57 16.81 -25.21
CA LYS A 247 -7.67 16.50 -26.14
C LYS A 247 -8.25 17.80 -26.68
N ARG A 248 -8.41 17.89 -27.99
CA ARG A 248 -9.17 18.98 -28.61
C ARG A 248 -10.67 18.67 -28.53
N THR A 249 -11.46 19.66 -28.13
CA THR A 249 -12.93 19.58 -28.10
C THR A 249 -13.49 20.88 -28.62
N GLY A 250 -13.80 20.94 -29.89
CA GLY A 250 -14.21 22.16 -30.60
C GLY A 250 -13.10 23.24 -30.51
N ASP A 251 -13.45 24.41 -29.98
CA ASP A 251 -12.53 25.54 -29.80
C ASP A 251 -11.68 25.49 -28.54
N TYR A 252 -11.71 24.39 -27.79
CA TYR A 252 -11.06 24.27 -26.50
C TYR A 252 -10.14 23.06 -26.42
N PHE A 253 -9.13 23.16 -25.55
CA PHE A 253 -8.29 22.04 -25.15
C PHE A 253 -8.61 21.59 -23.73
N GLU A 254 -8.87 20.29 -23.58
CA GLU A 254 -8.94 19.65 -22.28
C GLU A 254 -7.60 19.00 -21.96
N ILE A 255 -6.99 19.38 -20.82
CA ILE A 255 -5.71 18.84 -20.39
C ILE A 255 -5.91 17.97 -19.16
N TYR A 256 -5.55 16.71 -19.29
CA TYR A 256 -5.59 15.74 -18.21
C TYR A 256 -4.17 15.34 -17.82
N SER A 257 -3.84 15.37 -16.53
CA SER A 257 -2.64 14.71 -16.05
C SER A 257 -2.97 13.28 -15.67
N VAL A 258 -2.35 12.32 -16.35
CA VAL A 258 -2.45 10.91 -15.96
C VAL A 258 -1.48 10.69 -14.82
N LYS A 259 -2.02 10.61 -13.59
CA LYS A 259 -1.25 10.07 -12.47
C LYS A 259 -1.21 8.56 -12.66
N LYS A 260 -0.02 7.95 -12.74
CA LYS A 260 0.09 6.50 -12.56
C LYS A 260 -0.59 6.18 -11.24
N GLY A 261 -1.66 5.37 -11.28
CA GLY A 261 -2.32 4.90 -10.09
C GLY A 261 -1.37 3.99 -9.31
N PHE A 262 -1.11 4.32 -8.06
CA PHE A 262 -0.43 3.44 -7.13
C PHE A 262 -1.45 2.93 -6.12
N ALA A 263 -1.29 1.69 -5.70
CA ALA A 263 -1.83 1.22 -4.45
C ALA A 263 -0.79 1.48 -3.38
N TYR A 264 -1.10 2.35 -2.44
CA TYR A 264 -0.28 2.56 -1.25
C TYR A 264 -0.53 1.41 -0.30
N SER A 265 0.53 0.83 0.25
CA SER A 265 0.45 -0.14 1.33
C SER A 265 1.34 0.32 2.47
N PHE A 266 0.84 0.21 3.68
CA PHE A 266 1.59 0.49 4.91
C PHE A 266 1.54 -0.74 5.81
N LYS A 267 2.68 -1.11 6.40
CA LYS A 267 2.77 -2.27 7.31
C LYS A 267 3.56 -1.93 8.56
N PHE A 268 3.13 -2.51 9.67
CA PHE A 268 3.91 -2.57 10.89
C PHE A 268 4.59 -3.94 10.97
N MET A 269 5.91 -3.95 11.15
CA MET A 269 6.73 -5.16 11.28
C MET A 269 7.28 -5.24 12.70
N ASP A 270 7.16 -6.38 13.35
CA ASP A 270 7.89 -6.66 14.59
C ASP A 270 9.37 -6.89 14.30
N LEU A 271 10.23 -6.15 14.98
CA LEU A 271 11.66 -6.19 14.74
C LEU A 271 12.34 -7.49 15.20
N LYS A 272 11.74 -8.19 16.15
CA LYS A 272 12.28 -9.44 16.67
C LYS A 272 12.00 -10.60 15.73
N THR A 273 10.76 -10.75 15.33
CA THR A 273 10.32 -11.89 14.50
C THR A 273 10.34 -11.58 13.02
N GLN A 274 10.51 -10.31 12.63
CA GLN A 274 10.38 -9.80 11.26
C GLN A 274 9.02 -10.10 10.62
N MET A 275 7.99 -10.36 11.41
CA MET A 275 6.63 -10.58 10.94
C MET A 275 5.87 -9.26 10.83
N TYR A 276 5.02 -9.15 9.82
CA TYR A 276 4.08 -8.04 9.74
C TYR A 276 2.95 -8.26 10.75
N ILE A 277 2.81 -7.30 11.67
CA ILE A 277 1.78 -7.32 12.70
C ILE A 277 0.45 -6.87 12.12
N ALA A 278 0.48 -5.75 11.39
CA ALA A 278 -0.70 -5.14 10.81
C ALA A 278 -0.36 -4.48 9.48
N TYR A 279 -1.37 -4.34 8.63
CA TYR A 279 -1.25 -3.77 7.29
C TYR A 279 -2.48 -2.96 6.94
N GLY A 280 -2.33 -2.07 5.95
CA GLY A 280 -3.44 -1.34 5.37
C GLY A 280 -3.08 -0.87 3.97
N THR A 281 -4.07 -0.82 3.08
CA THR A 281 -3.89 -0.32 1.72
C THR A 281 -4.81 0.85 1.41
N SER A 282 -4.42 1.69 0.46
CA SER A 282 -5.26 2.76 -0.04
C SER A 282 -4.89 3.11 -1.48
N LEU A 283 -5.89 3.49 -2.25
CA LEU A 283 -5.72 4.06 -3.58
C LEU A 283 -5.63 5.58 -3.57
N LYS A 284 -5.85 6.21 -2.41
CA LYS A 284 -5.86 7.67 -2.27
C LYS A 284 -4.52 8.20 -1.78
N SER A 285 -4.00 7.63 -0.69
CA SER A 285 -2.79 8.15 -0.05
C SER A 285 -2.15 7.13 0.88
N GLU A 286 -0.85 7.31 1.12
CA GLU A 286 -0.10 6.57 2.13
C GLU A 286 -0.62 6.84 3.56
N LYS A 287 -1.13 8.06 3.82
CA LYS A 287 -1.76 8.39 5.10
C LYS A 287 -2.95 7.48 5.40
N GLU A 288 -3.84 7.27 4.42
CA GLU A 288 -5.01 6.40 4.61
C GLU A 288 -4.60 4.95 4.79
N ALA A 289 -3.57 4.49 4.07
CA ALA A 289 -2.99 3.16 4.28
C ALA A 289 -2.42 3.00 5.69
N PHE A 290 -1.69 4.01 6.20
CA PHE A 290 -1.22 4.06 7.59
C PHE A 290 -2.37 4.01 8.59
N ASP A 291 -3.41 4.81 8.38
CA ASP A 291 -4.57 4.85 9.28
C ASP A 291 -5.25 3.48 9.37
N ARG A 292 -5.45 2.80 8.25
CA ARG A 292 -6.01 1.43 8.20
C ARG A 292 -5.11 0.39 8.90
N ALA A 293 -3.80 0.45 8.67
CA ALA A 293 -2.84 -0.42 9.35
C ALA A 293 -2.85 -0.20 10.87
N HIS A 294 -2.94 1.05 11.30
CA HIS A 294 -3.01 1.39 12.72
C HIS A 294 -4.31 0.91 13.37
N GLU A 295 -5.46 1.04 12.70
CA GLU A 295 -6.74 0.49 13.19
C GLU A 295 -6.68 -1.04 13.28
N MET A 296 -6.13 -1.71 12.28
CA MET A 296 -5.92 -3.16 12.34
C MET A 296 -5.04 -3.55 13.53
N CYS A 297 -3.94 -2.82 13.78
CA CYS A 297 -3.05 -3.08 14.89
C CYS A 297 -3.78 -3.02 16.25
N LYS A 298 -4.72 -2.08 16.40
CA LYS A 298 -5.57 -2.01 17.60
C LYS A 298 -6.54 -3.19 17.73
N SER A 299 -7.06 -3.69 16.60
CA SER A 299 -8.08 -4.75 16.61
C SER A 299 -7.52 -6.14 16.93
N ILE A 300 -6.23 -6.39 16.71
CA ILE A 300 -5.59 -7.73 16.90
C ILE A 300 -4.97 -7.94 18.28
N ASP A 301 -5.17 -7.00 19.22
CA ASP A 301 -4.72 -7.10 20.63
C ASP A 301 -3.21 -7.35 20.79
N ILE A 302 -2.38 -6.77 19.91
CA ILE A 302 -0.92 -6.76 20.05
C ILE A 302 -0.46 -5.43 20.63
N LYS A 303 0.17 -5.47 21.80
CA LYS A 303 0.67 -4.27 22.46
C LYS A 303 1.97 -3.79 21.81
N LEU A 304 1.97 -2.59 21.27
CA LEU A 304 3.18 -1.94 20.79
C LEU A 304 3.95 -1.32 21.96
N LYS A 305 5.16 -1.80 22.23
CA LYS A 305 6.09 -1.18 23.20
C LYS A 305 6.73 0.05 22.62
N SER A 306 7.20 -0.06 21.39
CA SER A 306 7.81 1.03 20.64
C SER A 306 7.52 0.92 19.15
N VAL A 307 7.58 2.06 18.45
CA VAL A 307 7.43 2.12 17.00
C VAL A 307 8.46 3.04 16.36
N ARG A 308 9.04 2.63 15.24
CA ARG A 308 9.96 3.42 14.42
C ARG A 308 9.27 3.79 13.13
N LEU A 309 9.27 5.09 12.81
CA LEU A 309 8.60 5.64 11.63
C LEU A 309 9.56 6.49 10.81
N ASP A 310 9.32 6.58 9.51
CA ASP A 310 10.08 7.50 8.66
C ASP A 310 9.79 8.97 9.04
N LYS A 311 10.75 9.85 8.74
CA LYS A 311 10.62 11.30 8.94
C LYS A 311 9.38 11.91 8.27
N TYR A 312 8.79 11.21 7.28
CA TYR A 312 7.52 11.61 6.68
C TYR A 312 6.40 11.73 7.71
N TYR A 313 6.37 10.86 8.71
CA TYR A 313 5.38 10.81 9.79
C TYR A 313 5.70 11.73 10.97
N SER A 314 6.72 12.60 10.87
CA SER A 314 7.12 13.53 11.92
C SER A 314 6.15 14.70 12.09
N TYR A 315 4.91 14.38 12.41
CA TYR A 315 3.86 15.35 12.75
C TYR A 315 3.10 14.90 13.99
N PRO A 316 2.59 15.85 14.82
CA PRO A 316 1.83 15.52 16.02
C PRO A 316 0.68 14.55 15.72
N SER A 317 -0.06 14.77 14.63
CA SER A 317 -1.21 13.95 14.24
C SER A 317 -0.92 12.46 14.00
N TYR A 318 0.32 12.11 13.72
CA TYR A 318 0.73 10.70 13.61
C TYR A 318 1.25 10.16 14.95
N VAL A 319 2.10 10.93 15.63
CA VAL A 319 2.71 10.53 16.89
C VAL A 319 1.65 10.31 17.98
N ASP A 320 0.62 11.17 18.02
CA ASP A 320 -0.44 11.12 19.01
C ASP A 320 -1.31 9.86 18.93
N LYS A 321 -1.38 9.23 17.75
CA LYS A 321 -2.14 7.99 17.56
C LYS A 321 -1.62 6.82 18.40
N PHE A 322 -0.35 6.85 18.80
CA PHE A 322 0.29 5.74 19.50
C PHE A 322 0.13 5.76 21.03
N GLY A 323 -0.65 6.68 21.60
CA GLY A 323 -0.91 6.71 23.04
C GLY A 323 0.38 6.62 23.86
N ASP A 324 0.54 5.61 24.70
CA ASP A 324 1.72 5.43 25.57
C ASP A 324 2.91 4.74 24.88
N THR A 325 2.73 4.20 23.68
CA THR A 325 3.78 3.55 22.90
C THR A 325 4.94 4.51 22.64
N LYS A 326 6.17 4.12 22.87
CA LYS A 326 7.36 4.94 22.57
C LYS A 326 7.54 5.08 21.05
N VAL A 327 7.66 6.32 20.56
CA VAL A 327 7.80 6.60 19.12
C VAL A 327 9.21 7.10 18.86
N TYR A 328 9.87 6.47 17.88
CA TYR A 328 11.16 6.90 17.36
C TYR A 328 10.97 7.44 15.96
N ILE A 329 11.27 8.72 15.77
CA ILE A 329 11.08 9.41 14.50
C ILE A 329 12.10 10.55 14.34
N ILE A 330 12.72 10.63 13.18
CA ILE A 330 13.63 11.75 12.89
C ILE A 330 12.80 12.98 12.55
N PRO A 331 12.98 14.11 13.21
CA PRO A 331 12.25 15.33 12.90
C PRO A 331 12.54 15.84 11.49
N LYS A 332 11.57 16.49 10.86
CA LYS A 332 11.80 17.22 9.59
C LYS A 332 12.62 18.50 9.83
N LYS A 333 13.31 18.98 8.79
CA LYS A 333 14.13 20.22 8.86
C LYS A 333 13.39 21.45 9.41
N GLY A 334 12.07 21.51 9.22
CA GLY A 334 11.20 22.57 9.73
C GLY A 334 10.42 22.20 11.00
N ALA A 335 10.78 21.14 11.70
CA ALA A 335 10.08 20.70 12.90
C ALA A 335 10.05 21.80 13.98
N THR A 336 8.90 21.95 14.60
CA THR A 336 8.68 22.87 15.72
C THR A 336 8.17 22.08 16.93
N LEU A 337 8.32 22.63 18.13
CA LEU A 337 7.75 22.05 19.35
C LEU A 337 6.25 22.35 19.52
N LYS A 338 5.56 22.77 18.45
CA LYS A 338 4.11 22.95 18.44
C LYS A 338 3.43 21.59 18.31
N GLY A 339 2.56 21.25 19.26
CA GLY A 339 1.83 19.98 19.25
C GLY A 339 1.53 19.47 20.65
N SER A 340 1.08 18.23 20.72
CA SER A 340 0.74 17.54 21.96
C SER A 340 1.93 17.36 22.88
N TRP A 341 1.66 17.03 24.13
CA TRP A 341 2.69 16.65 25.09
C TRP A 341 3.51 15.43 24.62
N LYS A 342 2.86 14.44 24.05
CA LYS A 342 3.51 13.25 23.50
C LYS A 342 4.50 13.60 22.38
N TYR A 343 4.10 14.42 21.43
CA TYR A 343 4.99 14.87 20.36
C TYR A 343 6.19 15.65 20.92
N LYS A 344 5.94 16.56 21.86
CA LYS A 344 7.03 17.29 22.52
C LYS A 344 8.00 16.37 23.24
N ARG A 345 7.48 15.37 23.97
CA ARG A 345 8.31 14.36 24.66
C ARG A 345 9.17 13.57 23.66
N THR A 346 8.60 13.15 22.56
CA THR A 346 9.33 12.46 21.46
C THR A 346 10.48 13.33 20.94
N MET A 347 10.27 14.65 20.76
CA MET A 347 11.30 15.58 20.34
C MET A 347 12.35 15.81 21.42
N PHE A 348 11.96 15.81 22.70
CA PHE A 348 12.90 15.90 23.82
C PHE A 348 13.80 14.67 23.92
N ASP A 349 13.24 13.48 23.76
CA ASP A 349 14.01 12.23 23.78
C ASP A 349 15.05 12.22 22.64
N PHE A 350 14.65 12.68 21.44
CA PHE A 350 15.55 12.84 20.30
C PHE A 350 16.73 13.80 20.62
N VAL A 351 16.48 14.95 21.21
CA VAL A 351 17.54 15.95 21.47
C VAL A 351 18.46 15.53 22.63
N ARG A 352 17.89 14.89 23.65
CA ARG A 352 18.65 14.50 24.86
C ARG A 352 19.58 13.33 24.61
N ASN A 353 19.11 12.32 23.91
CA ASN A 353 19.80 11.05 23.70
C ASN A 353 19.97 10.77 22.21
N THR A 354 20.44 11.76 21.44
CA THR A 354 20.44 11.70 19.97
C THR A 354 21.05 10.42 19.43
N MET A 355 22.20 9.97 19.94
CA MET A 355 22.91 8.79 19.45
C MET A 355 22.15 7.49 19.70
N GLU A 356 21.69 7.28 20.95
CA GLU A 356 20.88 6.12 21.30
C GLU A 356 19.55 6.11 20.52
N TYR A 357 18.92 7.29 20.42
CA TYR A 357 17.70 7.47 19.69
C TYR A 357 17.84 7.13 18.20
N LEU A 358 18.95 7.54 17.57
CA LEU A 358 19.26 7.23 16.19
C LEU A 358 19.58 5.75 15.99
N GLY A 359 20.29 5.11 16.91
CA GLY A 359 20.54 3.67 16.89
C GLY A 359 19.23 2.87 16.88
N GLU A 360 18.26 3.27 17.71
CA GLU A 360 16.92 2.66 17.72
C GLU A 360 16.12 2.98 16.45
N GLN A 361 16.21 4.21 15.95
CA GLN A 361 15.55 4.61 14.70
C GLN A 361 16.11 3.87 13.49
N TYR A 362 17.41 3.62 13.46
CA TYR A 362 18.09 2.93 12.36
C TYR A 362 17.57 1.49 12.17
N ARG A 363 17.11 0.83 13.23
CA ARG A 363 16.48 -0.50 13.15
C ARG A 363 15.24 -0.53 12.24
N ARG A 364 14.75 0.63 11.77
CA ARG A 364 13.70 0.75 10.76
C ARG A 364 14.07 0.09 9.42
N GLU A 365 15.35 -0.06 9.09
CA GLU A 365 15.82 -0.71 7.86
C GLU A 365 15.26 -2.13 7.67
N HIS A 366 14.91 -2.83 8.76
CA HIS A 366 14.28 -4.15 8.67
C HIS A 366 12.96 -4.13 7.89
N SER A 367 12.16 -3.06 8.01
CA SER A 367 10.91 -2.95 7.23
C SER A 367 11.16 -2.69 5.74
N GLU A 368 12.20 -1.93 5.40
CA GLU A 368 12.61 -1.72 4.00
C GLU A 368 13.09 -3.03 3.37
N THR A 369 13.85 -3.83 4.11
CA THR A 369 14.28 -5.16 3.70
C THR A 369 13.07 -6.07 3.46
N GLY A 370 12.08 -6.08 4.37
CA GLY A 370 10.84 -6.84 4.21
C GLY A 370 10.11 -6.49 2.91
N TRP A 371 9.96 -5.20 2.60
CA TRP A 371 9.37 -4.74 1.35
C TRP A 371 10.14 -5.19 0.11
N SER A 372 11.47 -5.16 0.16
CA SER A 372 12.31 -5.60 -0.95
C SER A 372 12.12 -7.09 -1.21
N VAL A 373 12.10 -7.92 -0.18
CA VAL A 373 11.85 -9.36 -0.27
C VAL A 373 10.47 -9.66 -0.84
N ASP A 374 9.42 -9.00 -0.34
CA ASP A 374 8.05 -9.18 -0.82
C ASP A 374 7.92 -8.82 -2.30
N LYS A 375 8.50 -7.69 -2.73
CA LYS A 375 8.45 -7.28 -4.13
C LYS A 375 9.21 -8.21 -5.07
N ARG A 376 10.31 -8.80 -4.61
CA ARG A 376 11.04 -9.81 -5.39
C ARG A 376 10.23 -11.10 -5.53
N ARG A 377 9.52 -11.55 -4.49
CA ARG A 377 8.72 -12.78 -4.50
C ARG A 377 7.39 -12.61 -5.23
N PHE A 378 6.65 -11.56 -4.92
CA PHE A 378 5.25 -11.39 -5.35
C PHE A 378 5.08 -10.36 -6.47
N GLY A 379 6.18 -9.71 -6.89
CA GLY A 379 6.19 -8.70 -7.94
C GLY A 379 5.95 -7.28 -7.42
N TRP A 380 6.29 -6.32 -8.27
CA TRP A 380 6.21 -4.87 -8.01
C TRP A 380 4.82 -4.29 -8.27
N SER A 381 3.87 -5.13 -8.63
CA SER A 381 2.53 -4.73 -9.01
C SER A 381 1.47 -5.63 -8.41
N ILE A 382 0.27 -5.07 -8.23
CA ILE A 382 -0.91 -5.82 -7.80
C ILE A 382 -1.85 -5.94 -9.00
N PRO A 383 -2.12 -7.17 -9.53
CA PRO A 383 -2.95 -7.40 -10.70
C PRO A 383 -4.46 -7.37 -10.37
N GLN A 384 -4.89 -6.40 -9.58
CA GLN A 384 -6.29 -6.18 -9.19
C GLN A 384 -6.73 -4.76 -9.52
N LYS A 385 -8.02 -4.56 -9.79
CA LYS A 385 -8.60 -3.26 -10.17
C LYS A 385 -9.35 -2.57 -9.04
N ARG A 386 -10.09 -3.36 -8.26
CA ARG A 386 -10.96 -2.86 -7.20
C ARG A 386 -10.16 -2.70 -5.91
N GLU A 387 -10.51 -1.71 -5.10
CA GLU A 387 -9.81 -1.40 -3.86
C GLU A 387 -9.88 -2.56 -2.86
N ASP A 388 -11.07 -3.13 -2.67
CA ASP A 388 -11.28 -4.30 -1.81
C ASP A 388 -10.41 -5.50 -2.23
N ARG A 389 -10.27 -5.74 -3.53
CA ARG A 389 -9.43 -6.83 -4.07
C ARG A 389 -7.93 -6.54 -3.95
N ILE A 390 -7.53 -5.27 -4.00
CA ILE A 390 -6.15 -4.86 -3.78
C ILE A 390 -5.78 -5.08 -2.32
N ASP A 391 -6.68 -4.75 -1.40
CA ASP A 391 -6.51 -4.98 0.03
C ASP A 391 -6.34 -6.47 0.34
N THR A 392 -7.21 -7.31 -0.22
CA THR A 392 -7.09 -8.78 -0.11
C THR A 392 -5.79 -9.31 -0.68
N ALA A 393 -5.32 -8.79 -1.82
CA ALA A 393 -4.05 -9.22 -2.41
C ALA A 393 -2.85 -8.86 -1.53
N ASP A 394 -2.88 -7.70 -0.86
CA ASP A 394 -1.84 -7.31 0.09
C ASP A 394 -1.91 -8.14 1.37
N SER A 395 -3.12 -8.46 1.86
CA SER A 395 -3.35 -9.41 2.93
C SER A 395 -2.70 -10.77 2.65
N CYS A 396 -2.94 -11.34 1.48
CA CYS A 396 -2.33 -12.60 1.06
C CYS A 396 -0.79 -12.51 1.01
N THR A 397 -0.24 -11.37 0.55
CA THR A 397 1.21 -11.13 0.57
C THR A 397 1.77 -11.11 1.99
N THR A 398 1.06 -10.43 2.90
CA THR A 398 1.40 -10.34 4.32
C THR A 398 1.39 -11.71 5.00
N ILE A 399 0.37 -12.52 4.74
CA ILE A 399 0.25 -13.89 5.27
C ILE A 399 1.41 -14.75 4.78
N TRP A 400 1.75 -14.72 3.49
CA TRP A 400 2.88 -15.47 2.97
C TRP A 400 4.22 -15.01 3.57
N HIS A 401 4.42 -13.70 3.71
CA HIS A 401 5.59 -13.18 4.38
C HIS A 401 5.72 -13.79 5.79
N ASN A 402 4.65 -13.73 6.58
CA ASN A 402 4.63 -14.24 7.93
C ASN A 402 4.82 -15.77 7.99
N LEU A 403 4.27 -16.51 7.04
CA LEU A 403 4.50 -17.97 6.94
C LEU A 403 5.98 -18.29 6.69
N PHE A 404 6.68 -17.51 5.84
CA PHE A 404 8.11 -17.68 5.62
C PHE A 404 8.94 -17.34 6.86
N GLN A 405 8.51 -16.36 7.67
CA GLN A 405 9.18 -16.05 8.92
C GLN A 405 8.87 -17.08 10.03
N LEU A 406 7.69 -17.69 9.99
CA LEU A 406 7.33 -18.78 10.92
C LEU A 406 8.20 -20.03 10.69
N GLY A 407 8.46 -20.36 9.42
CA GLY A 407 9.34 -21.48 9.03
C GLY A 407 10.84 -21.20 9.12
N GLY A 408 11.23 -19.97 9.49
CA GLY A 408 12.64 -19.62 9.70
C GLY A 408 13.20 -20.32 10.94
N LEU A 409 14.39 -20.88 10.82
CA LEU A 409 15.19 -21.31 11.96
C LEU A 409 15.58 -20.06 12.76
N ASP A 410 15.37 -20.08 14.05
CA ASP A 410 15.78 -19.05 15.00
C ASP A 410 17.31 -18.93 15.05
#